data_c452b7d3b3603b680ff217218362f54a
#
_entry.id   c452b7d3b3603b680ff217218362f54a
#
_cell.length_a   1.000
_cell.length_b   1.000
_cell.length_c   1.000
_cell.angle_alpha   90.00
_cell.angle_beta   90.00
_cell.angle_gamma   90.00
#
_symmetry.space_group_name_H-M   'P 1'
#
loop_
_entity.id
_entity.type
_entity.pdbx_description
1 polymer ?
#
loop_
_entity_poly.entity_id
_entity_poly.type
_entity_poly.pdbx_seq_one_letter_code
_entity_poly.pdbx_strand_id
1 'polypeptide(L)'
;AKTVAEILTYRKEFGDRELMMIWPDFLAWDTTTDAPATSYATARAIGLRALIDQQTGWHKTLSNVPVQGVTGISADVTWDLQDPQTDAGLLNANDITTLINSRGYRFWGGRTLSDDPLFAFESATRTAQILADTIAEAQLQYIDLPMHPTLVKDMIESINAKFRELKAGGYIIDATAWFDEAANLSTQLSAGKLAIDYDYTPVPPLEDLTLHQRITDRYLVDFPT
;
A
#
# COMPACT_ATOMS: atom_id res chain seq x y z
N ALA A 1 -17.77 12.11 -10.50
CA ALA A 1 -17.34 12.17 -11.90
C ALA A 1 -18.10 11.12 -12.71
N LYS A 2 -18.50 11.47 -13.92
CA LYS A 2 -19.23 10.55 -14.83
C LYS A 2 -18.32 10.09 -15.98
N THR A 3 -17.23 10.80 -16.23
CA THR A 3 -16.30 10.52 -17.32
C THR A 3 -14.86 10.49 -16.83
N VAL A 4 -13.97 9.87 -17.61
CA VAL A 4 -12.52 9.85 -17.35
C VAL A 4 -11.96 11.27 -17.25
N ALA A 5 -12.36 12.18 -18.14
CA ALA A 5 -11.89 13.57 -18.11
C ALA A 5 -12.27 14.33 -16.84
N GLU A 6 -13.48 14.10 -16.35
CA GLU A 6 -13.94 14.72 -15.10
C GLU A 6 -13.18 14.20 -13.87
N ILE A 7 -12.91 12.90 -13.78
CA ILE A 7 -12.19 12.34 -12.66
C ILE A 7 -10.72 12.76 -12.67
N LEU A 8 -10.08 12.85 -13.83
CA LEU A 8 -8.72 13.38 -13.98
C LEU A 8 -8.61 14.84 -13.54
N THR A 9 -9.65 15.63 -13.81
CA THR A 9 -9.70 17.03 -13.34
C THR A 9 -9.86 17.09 -11.83
N TYR A 10 -10.74 16.28 -11.28
CA TYR A 10 -10.99 16.22 -9.84
C TYR A 10 -9.80 15.71 -9.04
N ARG A 11 -9.00 14.77 -9.61
CA ARG A 11 -7.76 14.26 -8.99
C ARG A 11 -6.78 15.38 -8.61
N LYS A 12 -6.71 16.44 -9.41
CA LYS A 12 -5.74 17.53 -9.23
C LYS A 12 -5.98 18.41 -8.01
N GLU A 13 -7.13 18.24 -7.36
CA GLU A 13 -7.50 18.99 -6.16
C GLU A 13 -6.93 18.37 -4.86
N PHE A 14 -6.24 17.20 -4.95
CA PHE A 14 -5.78 16.45 -3.80
C PHE A 14 -4.29 16.11 -3.91
N GLY A 15 -3.59 16.15 -2.75
CA GLY A 15 -2.17 15.83 -2.63
C GLY A 15 -1.84 15.01 -1.37
N ASP A 16 -2.84 14.39 -0.71
CA ASP A 16 -2.67 13.74 0.58
C ASP A 16 -2.34 12.25 0.44
N ARG A 17 -1.35 11.79 1.20
CA ARG A 17 -0.93 10.39 1.25
C ARG A 17 -1.93 9.46 1.95
N GLU A 18 -2.83 10.00 2.76
CA GLU A 18 -3.89 9.25 3.44
C GLU A 18 -5.13 9.05 2.56
N LEU A 19 -5.13 9.62 1.35
CA LEU A 19 -6.24 9.49 0.40
C LEU A 19 -5.89 8.54 -0.73
N MET A 20 -6.89 7.77 -1.15
CA MET A 20 -6.87 6.92 -2.33
C MET A 20 -8.13 7.22 -3.16
N MET A 21 -7.96 7.60 -4.40
CA MET A 21 -9.08 7.87 -5.30
C MET A 21 -9.45 6.62 -6.07
N ILE A 22 -10.73 6.27 -6.05
CA ILE A 22 -11.27 5.08 -6.74
C ILE A 22 -12.38 5.51 -7.67
N TRP A 23 -12.31 5.10 -8.94
CA TRP A 23 -13.33 5.37 -9.94
C TRP A 23 -13.29 4.28 -11.04
N PRO A 24 -14.44 3.84 -11.57
CA PRO A 24 -15.82 4.16 -11.23
C PRO A 24 -16.33 3.30 -10.04
N ASP A 25 -17.66 3.16 -9.91
CA ASP A 25 -18.28 2.23 -8.96
C ASP A 25 -18.56 0.86 -9.59
N PHE A 26 -18.77 -0.14 -8.75
CA PHE A 26 -19.30 -1.44 -9.17
C PHE A 26 -20.82 -1.41 -9.34
N LEU A 27 -21.32 -2.40 -10.06
CA LEU A 27 -22.74 -2.77 -10.08
C LEU A 27 -22.91 -4.12 -9.37
N ALA A 28 -23.98 -4.25 -8.62
CA ALA A 28 -24.38 -5.50 -7.98
C ALA A 28 -25.88 -5.73 -8.20
N TRP A 29 -26.32 -6.99 -8.14
CA TRP A 29 -27.73 -7.30 -8.21
C TRP A 29 -28.43 -6.95 -6.90
N ASP A 30 -29.43 -6.09 -6.96
CA ASP A 30 -30.29 -5.77 -5.81
C ASP A 30 -31.52 -6.66 -5.85
N THR A 31 -31.62 -7.54 -4.87
CA THR A 31 -32.74 -8.48 -4.75
C THR A 31 -34.06 -7.82 -4.33
N THR A 32 -34.01 -6.58 -3.84
CA THR A 32 -35.18 -5.83 -3.43
C THR A 32 -35.89 -5.20 -4.63
N THR A 33 -35.08 -4.66 -5.55
CA THR A 33 -35.60 -4.00 -6.77
C THR A 33 -35.57 -4.90 -8.00
N ASP A 34 -34.99 -6.11 -7.87
CA ASP A 34 -34.77 -7.08 -8.94
C ASP A 34 -34.07 -6.49 -10.16
N ALA A 35 -33.04 -5.66 -9.89
CA ALA A 35 -32.28 -4.91 -10.91
C ALA A 35 -30.82 -4.69 -10.49
N PRO A 36 -29.90 -4.40 -11.46
CA PRO A 36 -28.57 -3.93 -11.12
C PRO A 36 -28.63 -2.58 -10.40
N ALA A 37 -27.94 -2.46 -9.28
CA ALA A 37 -27.81 -1.23 -8.51
C ALA A 37 -26.35 -0.87 -8.28
N THR A 38 -26.08 0.41 -7.99
CA THR A 38 -24.72 0.88 -7.67
C THR A 38 -24.23 0.23 -6.38
N SER A 39 -23.06 -0.39 -6.46
CA SER A 39 -22.32 -0.91 -5.32
C SER A 39 -21.05 -0.11 -5.17
N TYR A 40 -21.03 0.80 -4.20
CA TYR A 40 -19.95 1.77 -4.01
C TYR A 40 -18.59 1.09 -3.91
N ALA A 41 -17.68 1.47 -4.82
CA ALA A 41 -16.33 0.90 -4.90
C ALA A 41 -15.53 1.17 -3.63
N THR A 42 -15.69 2.33 -3.00
CA THR A 42 -15.04 2.68 -1.73
C THR A 42 -15.44 1.75 -0.60
N ALA A 43 -16.73 1.42 -0.48
CA ALA A 43 -17.22 0.47 0.54
C ALA A 43 -16.66 -0.95 0.29
N ARG A 44 -16.62 -1.38 -0.99
CA ARG A 44 -15.99 -2.65 -1.38
C ARG A 44 -14.49 -2.67 -1.12
N ALA A 45 -13.80 -1.54 -1.36
CA ALA A 45 -12.37 -1.41 -1.09
C ALA A 45 -12.07 -1.56 0.40
N ILE A 46 -12.85 -0.93 1.29
CA ILE A 46 -12.69 -1.05 2.74
C ILE A 46 -12.90 -2.49 3.20
N GLY A 47 -13.95 -3.16 2.73
CA GLY A 47 -14.21 -4.55 3.07
C GLY A 47 -13.12 -5.49 2.55
N LEU A 48 -12.65 -5.30 1.32
CA LEU A 48 -11.55 -6.07 0.75
C LEU A 48 -10.24 -5.80 1.48
N ARG A 49 -9.98 -4.55 1.87
CA ARG A 49 -8.81 -4.16 2.65
C ARG A 49 -8.76 -4.91 3.99
N ALA A 50 -9.87 -4.92 4.73
CA ALA A 50 -9.96 -5.65 5.99
C ALA A 50 -9.70 -7.16 5.81
N LEU A 51 -10.23 -7.76 4.74
CA LEU A 51 -9.98 -9.17 4.41
C LEU A 51 -8.50 -9.44 4.11
N ILE A 52 -7.87 -8.58 3.30
CA ILE A 52 -6.44 -8.70 2.97
C ILE A 52 -5.57 -8.52 4.22
N ASP A 53 -5.88 -7.57 5.08
CA ASP A 53 -5.17 -7.35 6.33
C ASP A 53 -5.20 -8.58 7.24
N GLN A 54 -6.34 -9.26 7.30
CA GLN A 54 -6.51 -10.47 8.08
C GLN A 54 -5.77 -11.68 7.48
N GLN A 55 -5.76 -11.81 6.14
CA GLN A 55 -5.23 -13.01 5.47
C GLN A 55 -3.75 -12.91 5.12
N THR A 56 -3.28 -11.72 4.79
CA THR A 56 -1.93 -11.50 4.25
C THR A 56 -1.18 -10.43 5.03
N GLY A 57 -1.84 -9.29 5.32
CA GLY A 57 -1.26 -8.16 6.01
C GLY A 57 -1.35 -6.86 5.20
N TRP A 58 -1.04 -5.76 5.88
CA TRP A 58 -1.17 -4.39 5.37
C TRP A 58 -0.25 -4.05 4.18
N HIS A 59 0.88 -4.79 4.04
CA HIS A 59 1.87 -4.59 2.97
C HIS A 59 1.38 -5.05 1.60
N LYS A 60 0.33 -5.87 1.52
CA LYS A 60 -0.28 -6.30 0.26
C LYS A 60 -1.29 -5.27 -0.21
N THR A 61 -1.10 -4.75 -1.43
CA THR A 61 -2.09 -3.86 -2.08
C THR A 61 -3.42 -4.56 -2.35
N LEU A 62 -4.52 -3.80 -2.40
CA LEU A 62 -5.82 -4.30 -2.82
C LEU A 62 -5.93 -4.53 -4.34
N SER A 63 -4.96 -3.99 -5.10
CA SER A 63 -4.92 -4.16 -6.56
C SER A 63 -4.79 -5.62 -6.96
N ASN A 64 -5.46 -5.98 -8.06
CA ASN A 64 -5.46 -7.31 -8.66
C ASN A 64 -6.03 -8.43 -7.76
N VAL A 65 -6.85 -8.08 -6.77
CA VAL A 65 -7.58 -9.04 -5.93
C VAL A 65 -9.04 -9.11 -6.39
N PRO A 66 -9.60 -10.32 -6.62
CA PRO A 66 -10.99 -10.47 -7.05
C PRO A 66 -11.99 -9.92 -6.04
N VAL A 67 -12.98 -9.19 -6.52
CA VAL A 67 -14.10 -8.66 -5.75
C VAL A 67 -15.33 -9.54 -6.00
N GLN A 68 -15.91 -10.09 -4.94
CA GLN A 68 -17.06 -10.98 -5.03
C GLN A 68 -18.37 -10.19 -4.92
N GLY A 69 -19.46 -10.76 -5.47
CA GLY A 69 -20.81 -10.21 -5.34
C GLY A 69 -21.05 -8.95 -6.16
N VAL A 70 -20.32 -8.77 -7.26
CA VAL A 70 -20.49 -7.68 -8.23
C VAL A 70 -20.79 -8.25 -9.61
N THR A 71 -21.61 -7.55 -10.40
CA THR A 71 -22.09 -7.99 -11.71
C THR A 71 -21.64 -7.10 -12.85
N GLY A 72 -21.06 -5.93 -12.55
CA GLY A 72 -20.62 -4.96 -13.54
C GLY A 72 -19.82 -3.81 -12.95
N ILE A 73 -19.47 -2.89 -13.83
CA ILE A 73 -18.80 -1.63 -13.55
C ILE A 73 -19.70 -0.51 -14.07
N SER A 74 -19.83 0.58 -13.34
CA SER A 74 -20.79 1.66 -13.63
C SER A 74 -20.40 2.58 -14.78
N ALA A 75 -19.15 2.50 -15.26
CA ALA A 75 -18.66 3.20 -16.44
C ALA A 75 -17.82 2.23 -17.28
N ASP A 76 -17.80 2.45 -18.57
CA ASP A 76 -16.93 1.68 -19.48
C ASP A 76 -15.48 2.16 -19.33
N VAL A 77 -14.61 1.24 -18.92
CA VAL A 77 -13.17 1.48 -18.75
C VAL A 77 -12.44 0.42 -19.56
N THR A 78 -11.77 0.86 -20.62
CA THR A 78 -10.94 -0.03 -21.43
C THR A 78 -9.70 -0.47 -20.66
N TRP A 79 -9.34 -1.74 -20.76
CA TRP A 79 -8.16 -2.31 -20.13
C TRP A 79 -7.53 -3.40 -20.99
N ASP A 80 -6.23 -3.41 -21.07
CA ASP A 80 -5.43 -4.47 -21.66
C ASP A 80 -4.18 -4.72 -20.81
N LEU A 81 -3.76 -5.98 -20.68
CA LEU A 81 -2.60 -6.36 -19.86
C LEU A 81 -1.27 -5.91 -20.47
N GLN A 82 -1.20 -5.82 -21.80
CA GLN A 82 0.03 -5.55 -22.54
C GLN A 82 0.08 -4.14 -23.14
N ASP A 83 -1.06 -3.43 -23.13
CA ASP A 83 -1.16 -2.08 -23.65
C ASP A 83 -1.55 -1.08 -22.55
N PRO A 84 -0.62 -0.22 -22.13
CA PRO A 84 -0.93 0.84 -21.15
C PRO A 84 -1.74 2.00 -21.76
N GLN A 85 -1.94 2.05 -23.06
CA GLN A 85 -2.67 3.11 -23.77
C GLN A 85 -4.20 2.90 -23.69
N THR A 86 -4.66 2.53 -22.51
CA THR A 86 -6.08 2.30 -22.19
C THR A 86 -6.58 3.30 -21.15
N ASP A 87 -7.91 3.37 -20.95
CA ASP A 87 -8.47 4.22 -19.89
C ASP A 87 -7.92 3.83 -18.51
N ALA A 88 -7.80 2.53 -18.25
CA ALA A 88 -7.23 2.04 -17.00
C ALA A 88 -5.76 2.45 -16.81
N GLY A 89 -4.95 2.40 -17.88
CA GLY A 89 -3.58 2.88 -17.86
C GLY A 89 -3.49 4.38 -17.62
N LEU A 90 -4.35 5.17 -18.29
CA LEU A 90 -4.43 6.61 -18.10
C LEU A 90 -4.84 7.00 -16.67
N LEU A 91 -5.81 6.30 -16.09
CA LEU A 91 -6.25 6.51 -14.71
C LEU A 91 -5.13 6.20 -13.71
N ASN A 92 -4.47 5.05 -13.86
CA ASN A 92 -3.35 4.66 -13.00
C ASN A 92 -2.14 5.61 -13.11
N ALA A 93 -1.85 6.12 -14.32
CA ALA A 93 -0.80 7.12 -14.52
C ALA A 93 -1.09 8.47 -13.82
N ASN A 94 -2.33 8.67 -13.38
CA ASN A 94 -2.77 9.82 -12.58
C ASN A 94 -3.17 9.41 -11.16
N ASP A 95 -2.62 8.32 -10.62
CA ASP A 95 -2.83 7.81 -9.26
C ASP A 95 -4.29 7.49 -8.91
N ILE A 96 -5.11 7.22 -9.91
CA ILE A 96 -6.50 6.83 -9.70
C ILE A 96 -6.60 5.30 -9.80
N THR A 97 -7.03 4.66 -8.72
CA THR A 97 -7.38 3.24 -8.73
C THR A 97 -8.66 3.05 -9.50
N THR A 98 -8.65 2.16 -10.48
CA THR A 98 -9.81 1.87 -11.31
C THR A 98 -10.30 0.44 -11.13
N LEU A 99 -11.32 0.07 -11.88
CA LEU A 99 -11.96 -1.24 -11.85
C LEU A 99 -11.82 -1.90 -13.20
N ILE A 100 -11.44 -3.17 -13.21
CA ILE A 100 -11.32 -3.97 -14.44
C ILE A 100 -12.06 -5.28 -14.32
N ASN A 101 -12.38 -5.88 -15.46
CA ASN A 101 -12.88 -7.24 -15.54
C ASN A 101 -11.85 -8.12 -16.26
N SER A 102 -11.04 -8.82 -15.49
CA SER A 102 -10.10 -9.83 -15.99
C SER A 102 -10.22 -11.09 -15.15
N ARG A 103 -10.90 -12.11 -15.67
CA ARG A 103 -11.24 -13.34 -14.91
C ARG A 103 -11.97 -13.02 -13.60
N GLY A 104 -12.93 -12.09 -13.67
CA GLY A 104 -13.64 -11.51 -12.53
C GLY A 104 -13.27 -10.05 -12.28
N TYR A 105 -14.16 -9.34 -11.60
CA TYR A 105 -13.98 -7.92 -11.30
C TYR A 105 -12.91 -7.71 -10.25
N ARG A 106 -12.06 -6.68 -10.44
CA ARG A 106 -10.91 -6.36 -9.58
C ARG A 106 -10.70 -4.86 -9.48
N PHE A 107 -10.11 -4.44 -8.38
CA PHE A 107 -9.43 -3.15 -8.34
C PHE A 107 -8.12 -3.22 -9.13
N TRP A 108 -7.79 -2.14 -9.82
CA TRP A 108 -6.55 -2.01 -10.60
C TRP A 108 -5.89 -0.67 -10.29
N GLY A 109 -4.73 -0.73 -9.62
CA GLY A 109 -4.04 0.40 -9.02
C GLY A 109 -3.99 0.28 -7.49
N GLY A 110 -3.07 0.99 -6.86
CA GLY A 110 -2.82 0.95 -5.42
C GLY A 110 -2.04 2.16 -4.94
N ARG A 111 -2.16 3.28 -5.68
CA ARG A 111 -1.48 4.53 -5.37
C ARG A 111 -2.33 5.43 -4.50
N THR A 112 -1.67 6.20 -3.65
CA THR A 112 -2.26 7.31 -2.91
C THR A 112 -2.28 8.56 -3.79
N LEU A 113 -2.85 9.64 -3.27
CA LEU A 113 -2.83 10.96 -3.93
C LEU A 113 -1.63 11.81 -3.50
N SER A 114 -0.61 11.21 -2.89
CA SER A 114 0.57 11.89 -2.37
C SER A 114 1.41 12.53 -3.46
N ASP A 115 1.86 13.76 -3.22
CA ASP A 115 2.90 14.41 -4.03
C ASP A 115 4.32 13.95 -3.64
N ASP A 116 4.47 13.26 -2.49
CA ASP A 116 5.72 12.66 -2.04
C ASP A 116 5.86 11.23 -2.61
N PRO A 117 6.88 10.96 -3.47
CA PRO A 117 7.08 9.66 -4.08
C PRO A 117 7.37 8.53 -3.09
N LEU A 118 7.83 8.84 -1.87
CA LEU A 118 8.02 7.83 -0.82
C LEU A 118 6.70 7.24 -0.32
N PHE A 119 5.61 7.99 -0.45
CA PHE A 119 4.26 7.59 -0.08
C PHE A 119 3.34 7.38 -1.28
N ALA A 120 3.91 7.14 -2.45
CA ALA A 120 3.14 6.92 -3.67
C ALA A 120 2.21 5.69 -3.57
N PHE A 121 2.56 4.67 -2.80
CA PHE A 121 1.75 3.47 -2.62
C PHE A 121 0.99 3.47 -1.28
N GLU A 122 -0.26 3.05 -1.33
CA GLU A 122 -1.10 2.87 -0.13
C GLU A 122 -0.42 1.95 0.90
N SER A 123 0.25 0.88 0.46
CA SER A 123 0.99 -0.03 1.34
C SER A 123 2.16 0.64 2.07
N ALA A 124 2.82 1.64 1.48
CA ALA A 124 3.89 2.39 2.12
C ALA A 124 3.34 3.31 3.24
N THR A 125 2.26 4.04 2.95
CA THR A 125 1.56 4.88 3.94
C THR A 125 1.06 4.05 5.12
N ARG A 126 0.43 2.91 4.85
CA ARG A 126 -0.05 2.00 5.89
C ARG A 126 1.08 1.41 6.72
N THR A 127 2.20 1.07 6.07
CA THR A 127 3.40 0.60 6.80
C THR A 127 3.90 1.67 7.77
N ALA A 128 3.97 2.94 7.33
CA ALA A 128 4.34 4.06 8.20
C ALA A 128 3.43 4.18 9.42
N GLN A 129 2.12 4.15 9.21
CA GLN A 129 1.12 4.27 10.27
C GLN A 129 1.20 3.10 11.26
N ILE A 130 1.25 1.87 10.75
CA ILE A 130 1.29 0.66 11.61
C ILE A 130 2.59 0.58 12.41
N LEU A 131 3.73 0.94 11.82
CA LEU A 131 4.99 1.00 12.56
C LEU A 131 4.93 2.05 13.66
N ALA A 132 4.43 3.25 13.37
CA ALA A 132 4.29 4.31 14.37
C ALA A 132 3.39 3.88 15.55
N ASP A 133 2.22 3.33 15.25
CA ASP A 133 1.26 2.88 16.27
C ASP A 133 1.83 1.71 17.09
N THR A 134 2.41 0.71 16.43
CA THR A 134 2.99 -0.48 17.09
C THR A 134 4.14 -0.09 18.02
N ILE A 135 5.02 0.81 17.57
CA ILE A 135 6.13 1.29 18.38
C ILE A 135 5.60 2.10 19.56
N ALA A 136 4.69 3.04 19.32
CA ALA A 136 4.13 3.88 20.38
C ALA A 136 3.45 3.04 21.47
N GLU A 137 2.63 2.07 21.10
CA GLU A 137 1.96 1.17 22.02
C GLU A 137 2.96 0.32 22.82
N ALA A 138 3.97 -0.25 22.17
CA ALA A 138 5.00 -1.05 22.81
C ALA A 138 5.86 -0.24 23.78
N GLN A 139 6.09 1.05 23.52
CA GLN A 139 6.90 1.93 24.36
C GLN A 139 6.11 2.54 25.55
N LEU A 140 4.79 2.44 25.57
CA LEU A 140 3.95 2.97 26.64
C LEU A 140 4.38 2.49 28.04
N GLN A 141 4.84 1.24 28.16
CA GLN A 141 5.31 0.66 29.42
C GLN A 141 6.56 1.34 30.01
N TYR A 142 7.31 2.10 29.21
CA TYR A 142 8.55 2.77 29.64
C TYR A 142 8.32 4.22 30.08
N ILE A 143 7.15 4.77 29.80
CA ILE A 143 6.81 6.16 30.16
C ILE A 143 6.80 6.27 31.71
N ASP A 144 7.35 7.37 32.19
CA ASP A 144 7.53 7.69 33.63
C ASP A 144 8.49 6.78 34.41
N LEU A 145 9.15 5.83 33.75
CA LEU A 145 10.24 5.08 34.39
C LEU A 145 11.51 5.94 34.53
N PRO A 146 12.36 5.68 35.56
CA PRO A 146 13.64 6.34 35.68
C PRO A 146 14.53 6.13 34.45
N MET A 147 14.89 7.22 33.77
CA MET A 147 15.64 7.18 32.53
C MET A 147 17.13 6.89 32.77
N HIS A 148 17.49 5.62 32.76
CA HIS A 148 18.88 5.15 32.82
C HIS A 148 19.39 4.75 31.42
N PRO A 149 20.69 4.80 31.14
CA PRO A 149 21.25 4.36 29.87
C PRO A 149 20.87 2.92 29.48
N THR A 150 20.68 2.03 30.47
CA THR A 150 20.22 0.65 30.23
C THR A 150 18.78 0.62 29.71
N LEU A 151 17.88 1.43 30.31
CA LEU A 151 16.50 1.54 29.85
C LEU A 151 16.41 1.97 28.38
N VAL A 152 17.22 2.98 28.00
CA VAL A 152 17.26 3.46 26.60
C VAL A 152 17.72 2.35 25.64
N LYS A 153 18.76 1.58 26.04
CA LYS A 153 19.21 0.43 25.25
C LYS A 153 18.14 -0.65 25.11
N ASP A 154 17.42 -0.95 26.20
CA ASP A 154 16.36 -1.95 26.19
C ASP A 154 15.19 -1.51 25.30
N MET A 155 14.83 -0.22 25.32
CA MET A 155 13.82 0.35 24.41
C MET A 155 14.23 0.17 22.95
N ILE A 156 15.45 0.57 22.58
CA ILE A 156 15.95 0.44 21.21
C ILE A 156 16.00 -1.02 20.78
N GLU A 157 16.49 -1.90 21.63
CA GLU A 157 16.54 -3.34 21.32
C GLU A 157 15.15 -3.95 21.17
N SER A 158 14.17 -3.53 21.96
CA SER A 158 12.79 -3.98 21.81
C SER A 158 12.18 -3.58 20.47
N ILE A 159 12.45 -2.35 20.01
CA ILE A 159 12.03 -1.86 18.69
C ILE A 159 12.71 -2.68 17.58
N ASN A 160 14.03 -2.84 17.66
CA ASN A 160 14.80 -3.62 16.70
C ASN A 160 14.41 -5.10 16.68
N ALA A 161 14.04 -5.68 17.81
CA ALA A 161 13.50 -7.04 17.86
C ALA A 161 12.18 -7.15 17.07
N LYS A 162 11.29 -6.16 17.20
CA LYS A 162 10.06 -6.10 16.41
C LYS A 162 10.33 -5.92 14.92
N PHE A 163 11.29 -5.09 14.54
CA PHE A 163 11.69 -4.93 13.13
C PHE A 163 12.23 -6.23 12.53
N ARG A 164 13.03 -7.00 13.28
CA ARG A 164 13.48 -8.34 12.84
C ARG A 164 12.32 -9.32 12.64
N GLU A 165 11.33 -9.29 13.52
CA GLU A 165 10.10 -10.10 13.38
C GLU A 165 9.34 -9.70 12.09
N LEU A 166 9.11 -8.41 11.86
CA LEU A 166 8.40 -7.92 10.69
C LEU A 166 9.15 -8.21 9.38
N LYS A 167 10.48 -8.08 9.38
CA LYS A 167 11.34 -8.47 8.27
C LYS A 167 11.25 -9.97 7.98
N ALA A 168 11.34 -10.81 9.00
CA ALA A 168 11.23 -12.26 8.87
C ALA A 168 9.83 -12.67 8.35
N GLY A 169 8.78 -11.94 8.73
CA GLY A 169 7.41 -12.12 8.23
C GLY A 169 7.17 -11.55 6.83
N GLY A 170 8.13 -10.83 6.25
CA GLY A 170 8.00 -10.21 4.92
C GLY A 170 7.13 -8.94 4.88
N TYR A 171 6.85 -8.33 6.01
CA TYR A 171 6.04 -7.11 6.10
C TYR A 171 6.81 -5.84 5.75
N ILE A 172 8.11 -5.84 5.94
CA ILE A 172 9.06 -4.79 5.57
C ILE A 172 10.31 -5.42 4.94
N ILE A 173 11.06 -4.65 4.17
CA ILE A 173 12.36 -5.09 3.63
C ILE A 173 13.40 -5.08 4.72
N ASP A 174 13.54 -3.95 5.43
CA ASP A 174 14.39 -3.79 6.60
C ASP A 174 13.99 -2.55 7.40
N ALA A 175 14.42 -2.49 8.67
CA ALA A 175 14.29 -1.32 9.52
C ALA A 175 15.32 -1.37 10.65
N THR A 176 15.71 -0.20 11.15
CA THR A 176 16.66 -0.07 12.26
C THR A 176 16.27 1.12 13.12
N ALA A 177 16.35 0.96 14.44
CA ALA A 177 16.21 2.04 15.40
C ALA A 177 17.54 2.27 16.12
N TRP A 178 17.84 3.55 16.44
CA TRP A 178 19.09 3.93 17.11
C TRP A 178 18.88 5.17 18.00
N PHE A 179 19.89 5.41 18.86
CA PHE A 179 19.99 6.64 19.62
C PHE A 179 20.80 7.66 18.82
N ASP A 180 20.18 8.80 18.49
CA ASP A 180 20.90 9.91 17.85
C ASP A 180 21.37 10.90 18.93
N GLU A 181 22.69 11.06 19.08
CA GLU A 181 23.30 11.99 20.03
C GLU A 181 22.94 13.45 19.73
N ALA A 182 22.75 13.80 18.46
CA ALA A 182 22.40 15.15 18.05
C ALA A 182 20.97 15.56 18.45
N ALA A 183 20.05 14.62 18.43
CA ALA A 183 18.67 14.79 18.89
C ALA A 183 18.55 14.76 20.42
N ASN A 184 19.50 14.14 21.14
CA ASN A 184 19.44 13.88 22.58
C ASN A 184 20.49 14.66 23.36
N LEU A 185 20.44 15.99 23.27
CA LEU A 185 21.33 16.86 24.04
C LEU A 185 21.11 16.69 25.54
N SER A 186 22.15 16.91 26.36
CA SER A 186 22.10 16.78 27.81
C SER A 186 20.99 17.63 28.45
N THR A 187 20.67 18.78 27.86
CA THR A 187 19.55 19.65 28.30
C THR A 187 18.18 19.04 28.03
N GLN A 188 18.02 18.24 26.97
CA GLN A 188 16.78 17.53 26.69
C GLN A 188 16.64 16.32 27.62
N LEU A 189 17.70 15.54 27.76
CA LEU A 189 17.70 14.39 28.66
C LEU A 189 17.44 14.78 30.13
N SER A 190 18.07 15.87 30.59
CA SER A 190 17.81 16.39 31.96
C SER A 190 16.39 16.91 32.16
N ALA A 191 15.71 17.28 31.06
CA ALA A 191 14.28 17.64 31.08
C ALA A 191 13.34 16.44 30.93
N GLY A 192 13.87 15.21 30.96
CA GLY A 192 13.08 13.98 30.83
C GLY A 192 12.63 13.68 29.37
N LYS A 193 13.29 14.28 28.36
CA LYS A 193 12.93 14.07 26.96
C LYS A 193 13.95 13.16 26.28
N LEU A 194 13.46 12.12 25.63
CA LEU A 194 14.24 11.17 24.86
C LEU A 194 13.68 11.09 23.44
N ALA A 195 14.56 11.13 22.44
CA ALA A 195 14.25 10.84 21.04
C ALA A 195 14.93 9.52 20.64
N ILE A 196 14.19 8.66 19.97
CA ILE A 196 14.69 7.44 19.32
C ILE A 196 14.37 7.59 17.84
N ASP A 197 15.40 7.53 17.02
CA ASP A 197 15.24 7.59 15.57
C ASP A 197 15.14 6.18 15.01
N TYR A 198 14.37 6.04 13.94
CA TYR A 198 14.32 4.80 13.17
C TYR A 198 14.09 5.08 11.69
N ASP A 199 14.64 4.22 10.86
CA ASP A 199 14.37 4.15 9.43
C ASP A 199 13.76 2.80 9.05
N TYR A 200 13.11 2.75 7.90
CA TYR A 200 12.52 1.52 7.38
C TYR A 200 12.33 1.61 5.86
N THR A 201 12.34 0.43 5.23
CA THR A 201 12.00 0.29 3.81
C THR A 201 10.74 -0.56 3.70
N PRO A 202 9.61 0.01 3.24
CA PRO A 202 8.38 -0.74 3.01
C PRO A 202 8.55 -1.70 1.82
N VAL A 203 7.70 -2.72 1.74
CA VAL A 203 7.65 -3.62 0.59
C VAL A 203 6.88 -2.94 -0.54
N PRO A 204 7.52 -2.60 -1.69
CA PRO A 204 6.80 -2.03 -2.83
C PRO A 204 5.96 -3.11 -3.51
N PRO A 205 4.77 -2.79 -4.02
CA PRO A 205 4.05 -3.71 -4.90
C PRO A 205 4.77 -3.83 -6.25
N LEU A 206 4.69 -4.99 -6.88
CA LEU A 206 5.11 -5.14 -8.28
C LEU A 206 4.02 -4.52 -9.17
N GLU A 207 4.17 -3.25 -9.52
CA GLU A 207 3.20 -2.49 -10.32
C GLU A 207 3.41 -2.70 -11.83
N ASP A 208 4.66 -2.77 -12.27
CA ASP A 208 5.03 -2.97 -13.67
C ASP A 208 6.06 -4.11 -13.82
N LEU A 209 5.84 -4.95 -14.81
CA LEU A 209 6.72 -6.06 -15.16
C LEU A 209 7.08 -5.99 -16.65
N THR A 210 8.27 -5.55 -16.96
CA THR A 210 8.81 -5.57 -18.32
C THR A 210 9.50 -6.90 -18.62
N LEU A 211 9.09 -7.59 -19.69
CA LEU A 211 9.68 -8.83 -20.16
C LEU A 211 10.44 -8.61 -21.48
N HIS A 212 11.73 -8.93 -21.48
CA HIS A 212 12.57 -8.89 -22.68
C HIS A 212 12.66 -10.26 -23.32
N GLN A 213 11.98 -10.48 -24.43
CA GLN A 213 12.04 -11.73 -25.19
C GLN A 213 13.19 -11.67 -26.18
N ARG A 214 14.00 -12.74 -26.23
CA ARG A 214 15.10 -12.92 -27.20
C ARG A 214 15.02 -14.30 -27.82
N ILE A 215 15.11 -14.35 -29.14
CA ILE A 215 15.27 -15.60 -29.88
C ILE A 215 16.76 -15.96 -29.87
N THR A 216 17.06 -17.24 -29.64
CA THR A 216 18.44 -17.76 -29.66
C THR A 216 18.45 -19.15 -30.32
N ASP A 217 19.53 -19.44 -31.00
CA ASP A 217 19.82 -20.75 -31.65
C ASP A 217 20.66 -21.67 -30.77
N ARG A 218 21.10 -21.20 -29.59
CA ARG A 218 22.03 -21.95 -28.70
C ARG A 218 21.54 -23.34 -28.29
N TYR A 219 20.26 -23.58 -28.34
CA TYR A 219 19.67 -24.90 -27.97
C TYR A 219 19.60 -25.89 -29.15
N LEU A 220 19.94 -25.43 -30.37
CA LEU A 220 19.95 -26.34 -31.55
C LEU A 220 21.05 -27.38 -31.48
N VAL A 221 22.07 -27.20 -30.67
CA VAL A 221 23.16 -28.15 -30.44
C VAL A 221 22.71 -29.41 -29.69
N ASP A 222 21.54 -29.40 -29.06
CA ASP A 222 20.98 -30.51 -28.30
C ASP A 222 20.15 -31.47 -29.17
N PHE A 223 20.04 -31.22 -30.49
CA PHE A 223 19.39 -32.16 -31.37
C PHE A 223 20.26 -33.40 -31.56
N PRO A 224 19.71 -34.62 -31.38
CA PRO A 224 20.45 -35.84 -31.63
C PRO A 224 20.84 -35.95 -33.10
N THR A 225 22.12 -36.16 -33.37
CA THR A 225 22.70 -36.41 -34.69
C THR A 225 22.39 -37.83 -35.16
#